data_9063fc2b0b891c4548943d020657f2cb
#
_entry.id   9063fc2b0b891c4548943d020657f2cb
#
_cell.length_a   1.000
_cell.length_b   1.000
_cell.length_c   1.000
_cell.angle_alpha   90.00
_cell.angle_beta   90.00
_cell.angle_gamma   90.00
#
_symmetry.space_group_name_H-M   'P 1'
#
loop_
_entity.id
_entity.type
_entity.pdbx_description
1 polymer ?
#
loop_
_entity_poly.entity_id
_entity_poly.type
_entity_poly.pdbx_seq_one_letter_code
_entity_poly.pdbx_strand_id
1 'polypeptide(L)'
;TCALPIXIKTKTIRSSELNIKSNGSERLLDICKQLNATTYVSGELGKNYLNEEIFRNAGIEVKYENFQYPIYKQIHGKDFIPNLSIIDLLFNEGINSKEILQSTKNL
;
A
#
# COMPACT_ATOMS: atom_id res chain seq x y z
N THR A 1 5.15 4.09 11.55
CA THR A 1 4.46 4.86 12.60
C THR A 1 3.67 6.06 12.08
N CYS A 2 3.85 6.44 10.82
CA CYS A 2 3.03 7.50 10.19
C CYS A 2 1.53 7.17 10.16
N ALA A 3 1.20 5.89 10.29
CA ALA A 3 -0.19 5.43 10.29
C ALA A 3 -0.93 5.67 11.62
N LEU A 4 -0.21 5.93 12.71
CA LEU A 4 -0.80 6.10 14.04
C LEU A 4 -1.79 7.27 14.13
N PRO A 5 -1.51 8.45 13.56
CA PRO A 5 -2.45 9.57 13.66
C PRO A 5 -3.81 9.30 13.03
N ILE A 6 -3.90 8.36 12.12
CA ILE A 6 -5.15 8.02 11.45
C ILE A 6 -5.69 6.62 11.78
N UNK A 7 -5.06 6.02 12.87
CA UNK A 7 -5.51 5.07 13.28
C UNK A 7 -5.52 3.91 12.58
N ILE A 8 -4.66 3.74 11.78
CA ILE A 8 -4.51 2.48 11.08
C ILE A 8 -3.94 1.45 12.06
N LYS A 9 -4.70 0.43 12.32
CA LYS A 9 -4.35 -0.62 13.30
C LYS A 9 -3.86 -1.91 12.64
N THR A 10 -3.68 -1.92 11.32
CA THR A 10 -3.20 -3.08 10.59
C THR A 10 -1.81 -3.49 11.11
N LYS A 11 -1.65 -4.77 11.41
CA LYS A 11 -0.37 -5.32 11.88
C LYS A 11 0.70 -5.11 10.81
N THR A 12 1.86 -4.64 11.22
CA THR A 12 3.01 -4.47 10.35
C THR A 12 4.18 -5.31 10.84
N ILE A 13 5.05 -5.70 9.91
CA ILE A 13 6.28 -6.44 10.21
C ILE A 13 7.37 -5.91 9.28
N ARG A 14 8.59 -5.81 9.79
CA ARG A 14 9.73 -5.41 8.97
C ARG A 14 10.26 -6.62 8.21
N SER A 15 10.52 -6.47 6.92
CA SER A 15 11.03 -7.57 6.11
C SER A 15 12.38 -8.10 6.62
N SER A 16 13.16 -7.25 7.29
CA SER A 16 14.44 -7.66 7.92
C SER A 16 14.26 -8.68 9.06
N GLU A 17 13.07 -8.74 9.66
CA GLU A 17 12.77 -9.68 10.74
C GLU A 17 12.43 -11.08 10.20
N LEU A 18 12.21 -11.21 8.90
CA LEU A 18 11.79 -12.46 8.28
C LEU A 18 12.96 -13.33 7.79
N ASN A 19 14.19 -12.81 7.84
CA ASN A 19 15.41 -13.55 7.46
C ASN A 19 15.34 -14.17 6.05
N ILE A 20 14.65 -13.53 5.12
CA ILE A 20 14.48 -14.01 3.74
C ILE A 20 15.68 -13.56 2.90
N LYS A 21 16.28 -14.51 2.17
CA LYS A 21 17.49 -14.26 1.38
C LYS A 21 17.24 -14.14 -0.13
N SER A 22 16.07 -14.56 -0.59
CA SER A 22 15.69 -14.44 -1.99
C SER A 22 15.50 -12.98 -2.43
N ASN A 23 15.45 -12.74 -3.74
CA ASN A 23 15.32 -11.41 -4.34
C ASN A 23 14.14 -11.35 -5.32
N GLY A 24 13.76 -10.15 -5.74
CA GLY A 24 12.72 -9.94 -6.74
C GLY A 24 11.38 -10.56 -6.34
N SER A 25 10.71 -11.18 -7.31
CA SER A 25 9.40 -11.80 -7.10
C SER A 25 9.46 -12.98 -6.12
N GLU A 26 10.58 -13.72 -6.11
CA GLU A 26 10.75 -14.83 -5.17
C GLU A 26 10.76 -14.35 -3.72
N ARG A 27 11.40 -13.20 -3.47
CA ARG A 27 11.41 -12.61 -2.12
C ARG A 27 9.99 -12.26 -1.66
N LEU A 28 9.20 -11.67 -2.55
CA LEU A 28 7.81 -11.31 -2.24
C LEU A 28 6.97 -12.56 -1.96
N LEU A 29 7.16 -13.60 -2.76
CA LEU A 29 6.50 -14.89 -2.57
C LEU A 29 6.87 -15.53 -1.22
N ASP A 30 8.16 -15.52 -0.88
CA ASP A 30 8.64 -16.10 0.39
C ASP A 30 8.08 -15.34 1.59
N ILE A 31 7.95 -14.01 1.49
CA ILE A 31 7.29 -13.20 2.52
C ILE A 31 5.83 -13.67 2.68
N CYS A 32 5.12 -13.81 1.57
CA CYS A 32 3.72 -14.25 1.59
C CYS A 32 3.58 -15.63 2.23
N LYS A 33 4.44 -16.57 1.87
CA LYS A 33 4.43 -17.92 2.44
C LYS A 33 4.70 -17.91 3.95
N GLN A 34 5.71 -17.15 4.39
CA GLN A 34 6.08 -17.09 5.80
C GLN A 34 4.97 -16.45 6.64
N LEU A 35 4.19 -15.53 6.05
CA LEU A 35 3.09 -14.88 6.73
C LEU A 35 1.73 -15.59 6.51
N ASN A 36 1.74 -16.73 5.84
CA ASN A 36 0.53 -17.51 5.50
C ASN A 36 -0.51 -16.65 4.75
N ALA A 37 -0.01 -15.78 3.84
CA ALA A 37 -0.89 -14.93 3.05
C ALA A 37 -1.55 -15.73 1.92
N THR A 38 -2.82 -15.46 1.69
CA THR A 38 -3.57 -16.05 0.58
C THR A 38 -3.65 -15.10 -0.62
N THR A 39 -3.39 -13.80 -0.37
CA THR A 39 -3.44 -12.77 -1.40
C THR A 39 -2.26 -11.82 -1.22
N TYR A 40 -1.60 -11.51 -2.32
CA TYR A 40 -0.57 -10.48 -2.41
C TYR A 40 -1.15 -9.26 -3.11
N VAL A 41 -1.17 -8.12 -2.45
CA VAL A 41 -1.64 -6.86 -3.05
C VAL A 41 -0.44 -6.03 -3.48
N SER A 42 -0.39 -5.71 -4.77
CA SER A 42 0.67 -4.90 -5.36
C SER A 42 0.11 -3.57 -5.84
N GLY A 43 0.95 -2.56 -5.91
CA GLY A 43 0.62 -1.34 -6.64
C GLY A 43 0.62 -1.62 -8.15
N GLU A 44 0.00 -0.75 -8.92
CA GLU A 44 -0.18 -0.90 -10.38
C GLU A 44 1.14 -1.18 -11.12
N LEU A 45 2.24 -0.56 -10.69
CA LEU A 45 3.55 -0.72 -11.32
C LEU A 45 4.09 -2.15 -11.17
N GLY A 46 3.58 -2.92 -10.23
CA GLY A 46 3.95 -4.33 -10.05
C GLY A 46 3.76 -5.17 -11.30
N LYS A 47 2.78 -4.81 -12.13
CA LYS A 47 2.51 -5.51 -13.40
C LYS A 47 3.72 -5.57 -14.32
N ASN A 48 4.66 -4.63 -14.17
CA ASN A 48 5.81 -4.51 -15.07
C ASN A 48 6.97 -5.45 -14.69
N TYR A 49 6.99 -5.97 -13.45
CA TYR A 49 8.14 -6.75 -12.99
C TYR A 49 7.79 -8.01 -12.19
N LEU A 50 6.53 -8.15 -11.76
CA LEU A 50 6.13 -9.28 -10.92
C LEU A 50 5.97 -10.55 -11.75
N ASN A 51 6.60 -11.63 -11.33
CA ASN A 51 6.37 -12.95 -11.91
C ASN A 51 5.14 -13.58 -11.23
N GLU A 52 3.96 -13.39 -11.83
CA GLU A 52 2.71 -13.88 -11.25
C GLU A 52 2.60 -15.41 -11.23
N GLU A 53 3.31 -16.07 -12.15
CA GLU A 53 3.24 -17.54 -12.28
C GLU A 53 3.68 -18.22 -10.97
N ILE A 54 4.74 -17.73 -10.33
CA ILE A 54 5.23 -18.35 -9.10
C ILE A 54 4.22 -18.20 -7.94
N PHE A 55 3.45 -17.09 -7.92
CA PHE A 55 2.37 -16.91 -6.94
C PHE A 55 1.22 -17.85 -7.20
N ARG A 56 0.79 -17.96 -8.46
CA ARG A 56 -0.28 -18.87 -8.87
C ARG A 56 0.05 -20.32 -8.49
N ASN A 57 1.29 -20.75 -8.77
CA ASN A 57 1.74 -22.10 -8.46
C ASN A 57 1.79 -22.37 -6.95
N ALA A 58 1.93 -21.32 -6.15
CA ALA A 58 1.91 -21.41 -4.69
C ALA A 58 0.51 -21.24 -4.09
N GLY A 59 -0.51 -21.06 -4.92
CA GLY A 59 -1.90 -20.87 -4.45
C GLY A 59 -2.15 -19.49 -3.85
N ILE A 60 -1.34 -18.50 -4.21
CA ILE A 60 -1.47 -17.13 -3.71
C ILE A 60 -2.02 -16.23 -4.83
N GLU A 61 -3.16 -15.60 -4.58
CA GLU A 61 -3.78 -14.67 -5.52
C GLU A 61 -2.99 -13.35 -5.57
N VAL A 62 -2.75 -12.82 -6.77
CA VAL A 62 -2.14 -11.48 -6.93
C VAL A 62 -3.25 -10.49 -7.31
N LYS A 63 -3.32 -9.39 -6.59
CA LYS A 63 -4.25 -8.29 -6.88
C LYS A 63 -3.47 -7.00 -7.07
N TYR A 64 -3.89 -6.17 -8.01
CA TYR A 64 -3.29 -4.86 -8.24
C TYR A 64 -4.24 -3.76 -7.77
N GLU A 65 -3.74 -2.92 -6.89
CA GLU A 65 -4.52 -1.81 -6.37
C GLU A 65 -4.38 -0.59 -7.28
N ASN A 66 -5.51 -0.10 -7.77
CA ASN A 66 -5.60 1.15 -8.53
C ASN A 66 -6.09 2.26 -7.60
N PHE A 67 -5.19 2.78 -6.78
CA PHE A 67 -5.53 3.79 -5.79
C PHE A 67 -5.86 5.12 -6.48
N GLN A 68 -7.05 5.64 -6.19
CA GLN A 68 -7.48 6.95 -6.67
C GLN A 68 -7.12 8.00 -5.62
N TYR A 69 -6.28 8.95 -6.00
CA TYR A 69 -5.83 9.99 -5.08
C TYR A 69 -6.98 10.95 -4.77
N PRO A 70 -7.26 11.19 -3.47
CA PRO A 70 -8.33 12.11 -3.10
C PRO A 70 -7.96 13.55 -3.40
N ILE A 71 -8.98 14.36 -3.67
CA ILE A 71 -8.83 15.82 -3.76
C ILE A 71 -9.26 16.37 -2.40
N TYR A 72 -8.43 17.23 -1.83
CA TYR A 72 -8.66 17.86 -0.51
C TYR A 72 -8.14 19.29 -0.54
N LYS A 73 -8.54 20.07 0.46
CA LYS A 73 -8.11 21.46 0.58
C LYS A 73 -6.63 21.54 0.96
N GLN A 74 -5.85 22.30 0.19
CA GLN A 74 -4.43 22.55 0.46
C GLN A 74 -4.25 24.03 0.81
N ILE A 75 -3.52 24.31 1.89
CA ILE A 75 -3.36 25.67 2.43
C ILE A 75 -2.54 26.56 1.50
N HIS A 76 -1.54 25.99 0.84
CA HIS A 76 -0.49 26.74 0.18
C HIS A 76 -0.83 27.23 -1.24
N GLY A 77 -2.00 26.97 -1.79
CA GLY A 77 -2.26 27.38 -3.14
C GLY A 77 -3.71 27.48 -3.54
N LYS A 78 -3.93 28.09 -4.68
CA LYS A 78 -5.26 28.16 -5.30
C LYS A 78 -5.56 26.89 -6.10
N ASP A 79 -4.52 26.33 -6.73
CA ASP A 79 -4.64 25.15 -7.56
C ASP A 79 -4.21 23.90 -6.79
N PHE A 80 -4.99 22.83 -6.87
CA PHE A 80 -4.68 21.58 -6.21
C PHE A 80 -3.45 20.92 -6.85
N ILE A 81 -2.46 20.56 -6.00
CA ILE A 81 -1.28 19.82 -6.42
C ILE A 81 -1.51 18.35 -6.13
N PRO A 82 -1.67 17.50 -7.16
CA PRO A 82 -1.98 16.08 -6.96
C PRO A 82 -0.76 15.24 -6.60
N ASN A 83 -1.02 14.03 -6.15
CA ASN A 83 -0.01 12.97 -5.94
C ASN A 83 1.05 13.31 -4.89
N LEU A 84 0.70 14.15 -3.92
CA LEU A 84 1.60 14.43 -2.80
C LEU A 84 1.55 13.32 -1.75
N SER A 85 2.53 13.32 -0.86
CA SER A 85 2.62 12.36 0.24
C SER A 85 1.42 12.44 1.19
N ILE A 86 1.12 11.34 1.87
CA ILE A 86 0.16 11.28 2.99
C ILE A 86 0.45 12.38 4.03
N ILE A 87 1.68 12.82 4.14
CA ILE A 87 2.08 13.89 5.07
C ILE A 87 1.35 15.20 4.71
N ASP A 88 1.25 15.51 3.41
CA ASP A 88 0.53 16.71 2.97
C ASP A 88 -0.95 16.64 3.38
N LEU A 89 -1.60 15.52 3.14
CA LEU A 89 -2.98 15.30 3.56
C LEU A 89 -3.14 15.47 5.07
N LEU A 90 -2.23 14.87 5.86
CA LEU A 90 -2.29 14.94 7.33
C LEU A 90 -2.13 16.37 7.83
N PHE A 91 -1.23 17.15 7.24
CA PHE A 91 -1.03 18.54 7.65
C PHE A 91 -2.17 19.46 7.23
N ASN A 92 -2.85 19.15 6.14
CA ASN A 92 -3.96 19.99 5.67
C ASN A 92 -5.30 19.61 6.32
N GLU A 93 -5.57 18.31 6.51
CA GLU A 93 -6.89 17.82 6.93
C GLU A 93 -6.93 17.17 8.33
N GLY A 94 -5.77 16.94 8.91
CA GLY A 94 -5.68 16.42 10.28
C GLY A 94 -6.46 15.13 10.48
N ILE A 95 -7.35 15.13 11.46
CA ILE A 95 -8.15 13.95 11.84
C ILE A 95 -9.10 13.49 10.71
N ASN A 96 -9.48 14.39 9.80
CA ASN A 96 -10.34 14.05 8.66
C ASN A 96 -9.64 13.23 7.59
N SER A 97 -8.31 13.14 7.63
CA SER A 97 -7.50 12.43 6.63
C SER A 97 -7.93 10.98 6.44
N LYS A 98 -8.31 10.30 7.51
CA LYS A 98 -8.74 8.91 7.46
C LYS A 98 -10.02 8.76 6.61
N GLU A 99 -11.00 9.60 6.87
CA GLU A 99 -12.28 9.58 6.14
C GLU A 99 -12.07 9.90 4.66
N ILE A 100 -11.22 10.89 4.37
CA ILE A 100 -10.88 11.27 2.99
C ILE A 100 -10.25 10.09 2.26
N LEU A 101 -9.28 9.38 2.89
CA LEU A 101 -8.66 8.19 2.28
C LEU A 101 -9.66 7.06 2.06
N GLN A 102 -10.60 6.88 2.98
CA GLN A 102 -11.60 5.82 2.88
C GLN A 102 -12.64 6.09 1.79
N SER A 103 -12.92 7.37 1.52
CA SER A 103 -13.90 7.73 0.49
C SER A 103 -13.41 7.40 -0.93
N THR A 104 -12.09 7.18 -1.11
CA THR A 104 -11.52 6.83 -2.41
C THR A 104 -11.43 5.32 -2.66
N LYS A 105 -11.85 4.51 -1.70
CA LYS A 105 -11.79 3.05 -1.84
C LYS A 105 -12.93 2.55 -2.73
N ASN A 106 -12.59 2.29 -3.97
CA ASN A 106 -13.41 1.49 -4.88
C ASN A 106 -12.73 0.11 -5.03
N LEU A 107 -12.79 -0.68 -3.97
CA LEU A 107 -12.37 -2.08 -4.02
C LEU A 107 -13.58 -2.98 -4.14
#